data_c99a8ae28493af305a05c984d1d9eb90
#
_entry.id   c99a8ae28493af305a05c984d1d9eb90
#
_cell.length_a   1.000
_cell.length_b   1.000
_cell.length_c   1.000
_cell.angle_alpha   90.00
_cell.angle_beta   90.00
_cell.angle_gamma   90.00
#
_symmetry.space_group_name_H-M   'P 1'
#
loop_
_entity.id
_entity.type
_entity.pdbx_description
1 polymer ?
#
loop_
_entity_poly.entity_id
_entity_poly.type
_entity_poly.pdbx_seq_one_letter_code
_entity_poly.pdbx_strand_id
1 'polypeptide(L)'
;MISIAARLATKNLTLEAAAEKAGMTAERFQQVASGAKATLGEMRGVAKALQVPVMSLIERTPSEPIQMLFRQTLDQRRTVKVASHVDVLSSQIHDALAVARGLPSDLSWLDSFKGLEPGVNAAEAFAKLFRESFGGLDDLAPFPTLTRTLGELGVLLLFSRDPTVEGVSAIVDGYAIVIIGPRTFKPRMLFTVAHELGHLVAHHENRASGYAHLDEEVDWSRSPVDQEERFADAFASDLLLPRHGVLSALKAVREQLGIAQKPLGAIEIAWIAHIFHVSFEVAARRFETLNFLPARGARAFYQRLQDDFKNPEKFAASIDIPARPDLIIETSPQLLRFAAAKVREEKLSLGKASELLNVPISALVAANSELNA
;
A
#
# COMPACT_ATOMS: atom_id res chain seq x y z
N MET A 1 -3.30 -20.22 14.04
CA MET A 1 -4.27 -20.89 13.16
C MET A 1 -5.33 -19.89 12.80
N ILE A 2 -5.38 -19.40 11.56
CA ILE A 2 -6.59 -18.69 11.17
C ILE A 2 -7.69 -19.67 11.50
N SER A 3 -8.51 -19.32 12.48
CA SER A 3 -9.52 -20.22 13.01
C SER A 3 -10.33 -20.69 11.82
N ILE A 4 -10.34 -22.02 11.59
CA ILE A 4 -11.19 -22.60 10.53
C ILE A 4 -12.62 -22.04 10.68
N ALA A 5 -13.05 -21.75 11.91
CA ALA A 5 -14.30 -21.08 12.23
C ALA A 5 -14.41 -19.67 11.61
N ALA A 6 -13.37 -18.85 11.62
CA ALA A 6 -13.38 -17.52 10.98
C ALA A 6 -13.47 -17.63 9.46
N ARG A 7 -12.83 -18.65 8.86
CA ARG A 7 -12.93 -18.91 7.41
C ARG A 7 -14.30 -19.46 7.00
N LEU A 8 -14.97 -20.21 7.85
CA LEU A 8 -16.34 -20.63 7.62
C LEU A 8 -17.30 -19.44 7.60
N ALA A 9 -17.12 -18.52 8.55
CA ALA A 9 -17.94 -17.29 8.63
C ALA A 9 -17.75 -16.39 7.39
N THR A 10 -16.51 -16.21 6.92
CA THR A 10 -16.25 -15.38 5.72
C THR A 10 -16.81 -15.97 4.43
N LYS A 11 -17.05 -17.29 4.38
CA LYS A 11 -17.59 -17.96 3.19
C LYS A 11 -19.08 -18.31 3.29
N ASN A 12 -19.76 -17.84 4.33
CA ASN A 12 -21.14 -18.23 4.63
C ASN A 12 -21.36 -19.75 4.59
N LEU A 13 -20.37 -20.54 5.00
CA LEU A 13 -20.42 -21.99 5.06
C LEU A 13 -20.76 -22.42 6.48
N THR A 14 -21.79 -23.27 6.64
CA THR A 14 -22.02 -23.92 7.91
C THR A 14 -20.96 -24.99 8.16
N LEU A 15 -20.77 -25.35 9.42
CA LEU A 15 -19.79 -26.38 9.82
C LEU A 15 -20.14 -27.73 9.17
N GLU A 16 -21.42 -28.07 9.09
CA GLU A 16 -21.93 -29.29 8.48
C GLU A 16 -21.63 -29.33 6.97
N ALA A 17 -21.90 -28.23 6.25
CA ALA A 17 -21.65 -28.15 4.82
C ALA A 17 -20.14 -28.20 4.51
N ALA A 18 -19.30 -27.65 5.37
CA ALA A 18 -17.86 -27.73 5.23
C ALA A 18 -17.32 -29.15 5.52
N ALA A 19 -17.85 -29.80 6.55
CA ALA A 19 -17.48 -31.18 6.89
C ALA A 19 -17.86 -32.15 5.76
N GLU A 20 -19.05 -32.03 5.18
CA GLU A 20 -19.48 -32.81 4.03
C GLU A 20 -18.54 -32.62 2.83
N LYS A 21 -18.19 -31.35 2.48
CA LYS A 21 -17.23 -31.04 1.42
C LYS A 21 -15.82 -31.57 1.72
N ALA A 22 -15.45 -31.65 2.99
CA ALA A 22 -14.17 -32.20 3.44
C ALA A 22 -14.15 -33.73 3.46
N GLY A 23 -15.30 -34.38 3.31
CA GLY A 23 -15.45 -35.85 3.38
C GLY A 23 -15.25 -36.42 4.80
N MET A 24 -15.71 -35.67 5.84
CA MET A 24 -15.60 -36.10 7.24
C MET A 24 -16.86 -35.74 8.02
N THR A 25 -17.02 -36.30 9.22
CA THR A 25 -18.16 -35.93 10.10
C THR A 25 -18.00 -34.52 10.64
N ALA A 26 -19.11 -33.85 10.95
CA ALA A 26 -19.11 -32.49 11.54
C ALA A 26 -18.31 -32.45 12.85
N GLU A 27 -18.43 -33.48 13.67
CA GLU A 27 -17.69 -33.65 14.93
C GLU A 27 -16.16 -33.71 14.69
N ARG A 28 -15.73 -34.53 13.69
CA ARG A 28 -14.33 -34.63 13.32
C ARG A 28 -13.79 -33.35 12.72
N PHE A 29 -14.57 -32.68 11.86
CA PHE A 29 -14.23 -31.39 11.30
C PHE A 29 -14.03 -30.34 12.41
N GLN A 30 -14.91 -30.31 13.41
CA GLN A 30 -14.79 -29.39 14.54
C GLN A 30 -13.56 -29.66 15.39
N GLN A 31 -13.20 -30.95 15.63
CA GLN A 31 -11.98 -31.32 16.33
C GLN A 31 -10.73 -30.84 15.59
N VAL A 32 -10.68 -31.07 14.26
CA VAL A 32 -9.58 -30.59 13.42
C VAL A 32 -9.53 -29.05 13.42
N ALA A 33 -10.67 -28.40 13.34
CA ALA A 33 -10.79 -26.94 13.41
C ALA A 33 -10.31 -26.35 14.74
N SER A 34 -10.45 -27.14 15.83
CA SER A 34 -9.99 -26.77 17.19
C SER A 34 -8.53 -27.14 17.45
N GLY A 35 -7.80 -27.64 16.44
CA GLY A 35 -6.36 -27.94 16.55
C GLY A 35 -6.01 -29.37 16.91
N ALA A 36 -6.96 -30.32 16.85
CA ALA A 36 -6.66 -31.76 17.03
C ALA A 36 -5.73 -32.24 15.91
N LYS A 37 -4.89 -33.23 16.22
CA LYS A 37 -4.02 -33.89 15.22
C LYS A 37 -4.87 -34.40 14.06
N ALA A 38 -4.54 -34.01 12.86
CA ALA A 38 -5.19 -34.41 11.63
C ALA A 38 -4.21 -35.12 10.70
N THR A 39 -4.69 -36.09 9.95
CA THR A 39 -3.93 -36.72 8.88
C THR A 39 -3.80 -35.77 7.68
N LEU A 40 -2.82 -36.03 6.82
CA LEU A 40 -2.65 -35.25 5.58
C LEU A 40 -3.90 -35.34 4.67
N GLY A 41 -4.59 -36.50 4.68
CA GLY A 41 -5.85 -36.66 3.96
C GLY A 41 -6.98 -35.75 4.49
N GLU A 42 -7.15 -35.70 5.81
CA GLU A 42 -8.12 -34.81 6.48
C GLU A 42 -7.79 -33.33 6.20
N MET A 43 -6.51 -32.96 6.28
CA MET A 43 -6.07 -31.58 5.96
C MET A 43 -6.35 -31.19 4.50
N ARG A 44 -6.16 -32.12 3.56
CA ARG A 44 -6.53 -31.93 2.14
C ARG A 44 -8.05 -31.76 1.97
N GLY A 45 -8.86 -32.55 2.70
CA GLY A 45 -10.31 -32.42 2.70
C GLY A 45 -10.75 -31.05 3.21
N VAL A 46 -10.21 -30.61 4.35
CA VAL A 46 -10.49 -29.29 4.92
C VAL A 46 -10.04 -28.16 3.97
N ALA A 47 -8.84 -28.27 3.38
CA ALA A 47 -8.32 -27.32 2.41
C ALA A 47 -9.23 -27.18 1.18
N LYS A 48 -9.72 -28.30 0.66
CA LYS A 48 -10.67 -28.34 -0.46
C LYS A 48 -12.00 -27.71 -0.10
N ALA A 49 -12.55 -28.03 1.08
CA ALA A 49 -13.81 -27.44 1.57
C ALA A 49 -13.73 -25.94 1.75
N LEU A 50 -12.62 -25.45 2.25
CA LEU A 50 -12.33 -24.03 2.46
C LEU A 50 -11.73 -23.33 1.24
N GLN A 51 -11.45 -24.04 0.14
CA GLN A 51 -10.79 -23.53 -1.06
C GLN A 51 -9.50 -22.76 -0.74
N VAL A 52 -8.64 -23.36 0.08
CA VAL A 52 -7.35 -22.79 0.48
C VAL A 52 -6.24 -23.82 0.22
N PRO A 53 -4.99 -23.41 0.03
CA PRO A 53 -3.86 -24.33 -0.05
C PRO A 53 -3.73 -25.15 1.23
N VAL A 54 -3.41 -26.46 1.12
CA VAL A 54 -3.23 -27.35 2.30
C VAL A 54 -2.16 -26.80 3.24
N MET A 55 -1.10 -26.22 2.69
CA MET A 55 -0.02 -25.63 3.48
C MET A 55 -0.50 -24.51 4.39
N SER A 56 -1.49 -23.72 3.97
CA SER A 56 -2.07 -22.65 4.79
C SER A 56 -2.85 -23.15 6.01
N LEU A 57 -3.11 -24.45 6.10
CA LEU A 57 -3.73 -25.12 7.24
C LEU A 57 -2.70 -25.81 8.13
N ILE A 58 -1.54 -26.16 7.59
CA ILE A 58 -0.46 -26.91 8.28
C ILE A 58 0.55 -25.94 8.90
N GLU A 59 0.82 -24.83 8.23
CA GLU A 59 1.73 -23.80 8.72
C GLU A 59 1.17 -23.20 10.01
N ARG A 60 1.99 -23.21 11.05
CA ARG A 60 1.67 -22.55 12.32
C ARG A 60 1.33 -21.10 12.04
N THR A 61 0.27 -20.65 12.63
CA THR A 61 -0.28 -19.30 12.60
C THR A 61 0.81 -18.24 12.50
N PRO A 62 0.61 -17.25 11.61
CA PRO A 62 1.41 -16.04 11.63
C PRO A 62 1.40 -15.47 13.03
N SER A 63 2.53 -15.08 13.46
CA SER A 63 2.85 -14.63 14.79
C SER A 63 1.75 -13.75 15.40
N GLU A 64 1.19 -14.18 16.52
CA GLU A 64 0.44 -13.31 17.45
C GLU A 64 1.05 -11.91 17.55
N PRO A 65 2.40 -11.71 17.52
CA PRO A 65 3.01 -10.40 17.51
C PRO A 65 2.51 -9.46 16.40
N ILE A 66 2.43 -9.89 15.14
CA ILE A 66 2.01 -9.00 14.03
C ILE A 66 0.54 -8.62 14.16
N GLN A 67 -0.33 -9.59 14.51
CA GLN A 67 -1.74 -9.29 14.78
C GLN A 67 -1.91 -8.33 15.97
N MET A 68 -1.04 -8.43 16.99
CA MET A 68 -1.05 -7.52 18.13
C MET A 68 -0.66 -6.10 17.71
N LEU A 69 0.32 -5.94 16.81
CA LEU A 69 0.68 -4.62 16.29
C LEU A 69 -0.50 -3.94 15.59
N PHE A 70 -1.21 -4.66 14.72
CA PHE A 70 -2.43 -4.13 14.09
C PHE A 70 -3.51 -3.77 15.10
N ARG A 71 -3.68 -4.56 16.17
CA ARG A 71 -4.67 -4.29 17.23
C ARG A 71 -4.34 -3.08 18.07
N GLN A 72 -3.08 -2.71 18.20
CA GLN A 72 -2.65 -1.51 18.94
C GLN A 72 -3.02 -0.23 18.20
N THR A 73 -2.99 -0.26 16.87
CA THR A 73 -3.33 0.89 16.01
C THR A 73 -4.82 0.96 15.64
N LEU A 74 -5.53 -0.18 15.67
CA LEU A 74 -6.96 -0.22 15.36
C LEU A 74 -7.81 0.26 16.53
N ASP A 75 -8.64 1.26 16.32
CA ASP A 75 -9.62 1.72 17.30
C ASP A 75 -10.59 0.57 17.66
N GLN A 76 -10.94 0.43 18.95
CA GLN A 76 -11.79 -0.64 19.49
C GLN A 76 -13.20 -0.71 18.88
N ARG A 77 -13.58 0.23 18.03
CA ARG A 77 -14.91 0.34 17.39
C ARG A 77 -15.01 -0.35 16.02
N ARG A 78 -13.95 -1.00 15.54
CA ARG A 78 -13.92 -1.54 14.16
C ARG A 78 -14.46 -2.97 14.05
N THR A 79 -15.17 -3.21 12.96
CA THR A 79 -16.09 -4.35 12.68
C THR A 79 -15.38 -5.67 12.34
N VAL A 80 -16.15 -6.77 12.27
CA VAL A 80 -15.73 -8.13 11.84
C VAL A 80 -14.96 -8.14 10.50
N LYS A 81 -15.24 -7.18 9.61
CA LYS A 81 -14.59 -7.05 8.31
C LYS A 81 -13.10 -6.70 8.45
N VAL A 82 -12.76 -5.85 9.40
CA VAL A 82 -11.36 -5.46 9.70
C VAL A 82 -10.54 -6.64 10.23
N ALA A 83 -11.15 -7.47 11.08
CA ALA A 83 -10.46 -8.64 11.62
C ALA A 83 -10.03 -9.63 10.52
N SER A 84 -10.83 -9.78 9.44
CA SER A 84 -10.47 -10.66 8.32
C SER A 84 -9.31 -10.10 7.48
N HIS A 85 -9.25 -8.78 7.30
CA HIS A 85 -8.14 -8.11 6.61
C HIS A 85 -6.83 -8.24 7.41
N VAL A 86 -6.88 -8.02 8.73
CA VAL A 86 -5.73 -8.18 9.62
C VAL A 86 -5.13 -9.58 9.52
N ASP A 87 -5.96 -10.63 9.46
CA ASP A 87 -5.48 -12.00 9.34
C ASP A 87 -4.75 -12.25 8.01
N VAL A 88 -5.31 -11.79 6.90
CA VAL A 88 -4.71 -11.91 5.56
C VAL A 88 -3.40 -11.15 5.49
N LEU A 89 -3.38 -9.92 5.97
CA LEU A 89 -2.20 -9.04 5.93
C LEU A 89 -1.10 -9.53 6.86
N SER A 90 -1.45 -9.97 8.07
CA SER A 90 -0.49 -10.57 9.00
C SER A 90 0.16 -11.82 8.40
N SER A 91 -0.63 -12.65 7.69
CA SER A 91 -0.09 -13.80 6.95
C SER A 91 0.85 -13.35 5.83
N GLN A 92 0.47 -12.31 5.08
CA GLN A 92 1.27 -11.81 3.98
C GLN A 92 2.58 -11.17 4.45
N ILE A 93 2.57 -10.41 5.54
CA ILE A 93 3.78 -9.87 6.17
C ILE A 93 4.68 -11.02 6.64
N HIS A 94 4.13 -12.02 7.32
CA HIS A 94 4.89 -13.19 7.75
C HIS A 94 5.54 -13.92 6.57
N ASP A 95 4.82 -14.13 5.49
CA ASP A 95 5.31 -14.78 4.27
C ASP A 95 6.46 -13.97 3.63
N ALA A 96 6.29 -12.65 3.53
CA ALA A 96 7.31 -11.75 3.01
C ALA A 96 8.58 -11.78 3.88
N LEU A 97 8.43 -11.74 5.21
CA LEU A 97 9.55 -11.83 6.15
C LEU A 97 10.25 -13.21 6.09
N ALA A 98 9.52 -14.31 5.87
CA ALA A 98 10.13 -15.62 5.68
C ALA A 98 11.05 -15.66 4.44
N VAL A 99 10.66 -14.95 3.38
CA VAL A 99 11.51 -14.76 2.19
C VAL A 99 12.63 -13.78 2.47
N ALA A 100 12.34 -12.63 3.10
CA ALA A 100 13.31 -11.56 3.35
C ALA A 100 14.37 -11.91 4.40
N ARG A 101 14.14 -12.94 5.23
CA ARG A 101 15.10 -13.34 6.27
C ARG A 101 16.51 -13.55 5.72
N GLY A 102 17.45 -12.72 6.20
CA GLY A 102 18.83 -12.65 5.75
C GLY A 102 19.09 -11.63 4.64
N LEU A 103 18.07 -10.93 4.13
CA LEU A 103 18.24 -9.73 3.33
C LEU A 103 18.74 -8.61 4.27
N PRO A 104 19.83 -7.92 3.95
CA PRO A 104 20.25 -6.76 4.73
C PRO A 104 19.13 -5.72 4.79
N SER A 105 18.86 -5.23 6.00
CA SER A 105 17.91 -4.14 6.23
C SER A 105 18.58 -3.11 7.14
N ASP A 106 18.54 -1.87 6.71
CA ASP A 106 19.01 -0.73 7.49
C ASP A 106 17.92 0.33 7.54
N LEU A 107 17.34 0.53 8.71
CA LEU A 107 16.32 1.55 8.97
C LEU A 107 16.90 2.82 9.60
N SER A 108 18.24 3.01 9.57
CA SER A 108 18.89 4.20 10.12
C SER A 108 18.45 5.50 9.43
N TRP A 109 17.96 5.42 8.18
CA TRP A 109 17.40 6.56 7.46
C TRP A 109 16.21 7.22 8.22
N LEU A 110 15.47 6.45 9.01
CA LEU A 110 14.41 6.97 9.88
C LEU A 110 14.96 7.87 11.00
N ASP A 111 16.25 7.77 11.33
CA ASP A 111 16.87 8.64 12.35
C ASP A 111 16.92 10.10 11.94
N SER A 112 16.79 10.39 10.64
CA SER A 112 16.70 11.76 10.12
C SER A 112 15.46 12.49 10.62
N PHE A 113 14.42 11.77 11.05
CA PHE A 113 13.18 12.34 11.59
C PHE A 113 13.18 12.47 13.11
N LYS A 114 14.25 12.08 13.79
CA LYS A 114 14.36 12.23 15.24
C LYS A 114 14.20 13.68 15.68
N GLY A 115 13.41 13.88 16.73
CA GLY A 115 13.14 15.21 17.28
C GLY A 115 12.10 16.01 16.49
N LEU A 116 11.50 15.41 15.45
CA LEU A 116 10.35 16.01 14.76
C LEU A 116 9.06 15.34 15.26
N GLU A 117 8.12 16.16 15.72
CA GLU A 117 6.80 15.68 16.15
C GLU A 117 5.85 15.60 14.94
N PRO A 118 5.28 14.41 14.64
CA PRO A 118 4.36 14.28 13.51
C PRO A 118 3.05 15.02 13.79
N GLY A 119 2.66 15.86 12.85
CA GLY A 119 1.41 16.61 12.89
C GLY A 119 1.15 17.26 11.53
N VAL A 120 -0.10 17.60 11.25
CA VAL A 120 -0.51 18.16 9.94
C VAL A 120 0.35 19.36 9.54
N ASN A 121 0.68 20.23 10.50
CA ASN A 121 1.50 21.42 10.25
C ASN A 121 2.99 21.12 10.04
N ALA A 122 3.45 19.94 10.44
CA ALA A 122 4.83 19.49 10.25
C ALA A 122 5.02 18.67 8.96
N ALA A 123 3.95 18.24 8.32
CA ALA A 123 3.97 17.36 7.17
C ALA A 123 4.86 17.89 6.03
N GLU A 124 4.80 19.19 5.73
CA GLU A 124 5.65 19.84 4.73
C GLU A 124 7.14 19.70 5.07
N ALA A 125 7.51 19.88 6.34
CA ALA A 125 8.90 19.75 6.78
C ALA A 125 9.41 18.31 6.67
N PHE A 126 8.58 17.32 7.05
CA PHE A 126 8.90 15.89 6.86
C PHE A 126 9.05 15.54 5.37
N ALA A 127 8.13 15.99 4.54
CA ALA A 127 8.16 15.73 3.09
C ALA A 127 9.40 16.35 2.44
N LYS A 128 9.72 17.60 2.79
CA LYS A 128 10.91 18.30 2.31
C LYS A 128 12.19 17.57 2.72
N LEU A 129 12.30 17.21 4.00
CA LEU A 129 13.44 16.44 4.52
C LEU A 129 13.63 15.13 3.75
N PHE A 130 12.54 14.40 3.49
CA PHE A 130 12.61 13.16 2.71
C PHE A 130 13.07 13.40 1.28
N ARG A 131 12.51 14.40 0.60
CA ARG A 131 12.89 14.75 -0.78
C ARG A 131 14.36 15.10 -0.92
N GLU A 132 14.88 15.95 -0.03
CA GLU A 132 16.26 16.44 -0.06
C GLU A 132 17.26 15.33 0.34
N SER A 133 16.96 14.58 1.41
CA SER A 133 17.91 13.60 1.96
C SER A 133 17.94 12.29 1.18
N PHE A 134 16.83 11.86 0.63
CA PHE A 134 16.67 10.52 0.05
C PHE A 134 16.23 10.53 -1.41
N GLY A 135 15.42 11.51 -1.80
CA GLY A 135 14.94 11.67 -3.17
C GLY A 135 15.97 12.28 -4.11
N GLY A 136 16.97 12.99 -3.57
CA GLY A 136 17.86 13.84 -4.36
C GLY A 136 17.14 14.93 -5.15
N LEU A 137 15.99 15.38 -4.63
CA LEU A 137 15.05 16.29 -5.28
C LEU A 137 14.89 17.57 -4.47
N ASP A 138 14.81 18.68 -5.17
CA ASP A 138 14.38 19.95 -4.61
C ASP A 138 12.83 20.02 -4.48
N ASP A 139 12.33 21.18 -4.05
CA ASP A 139 10.90 21.45 -3.92
C ASP A 139 10.20 21.76 -5.25
N LEU A 140 10.84 21.54 -6.40
CA LEU A 140 10.28 21.86 -7.72
C LEU A 140 9.85 20.64 -8.51
N ALA A 141 10.65 19.57 -8.44
CA ALA A 141 10.52 18.41 -9.32
C ALA A 141 9.38 17.46 -8.90
N PRO A 142 8.67 16.81 -9.85
CA PRO A 142 7.84 15.65 -9.57
C PRO A 142 8.64 14.47 -8.98
N PHE A 143 7.98 13.54 -8.29
CA PHE A 143 8.63 12.39 -7.68
C PHE A 143 8.08 11.03 -8.19
N PRO A 144 8.16 10.74 -9.50
CA PRO A 144 7.66 9.50 -10.07
C PRO A 144 8.48 8.27 -9.65
N THR A 145 9.71 8.47 -9.17
CA THR A 145 10.66 7.42 -8.76
C THR A 145 10.56 7.05 -7.28
N LEU A 146 9.55 7.51 -6.55
CA LEU A 146 9.39 7.27 -5.11
C LEU A 146 9.54 5.78 -4.74
N THR A 147 8.89 4.88 -5.49
CA THR A 147 8.95 3.43 -5.21
C THR A 147 10.36 2.87 -5.33
N ARG A 148 11.15 3.38 -6.29
CA ARG A 148 12.56 3.02 -6.45
C ARG A 148 13.38 3.52 -5.26
N THR A 149 13.21 4.78 -4.86
CA THR A 149 13.88 5.36 -3.69
C THR A 149 13.58 4.55 -2.43
N LEU A 150 12.32 4.15 -2.22
CA LEU A 150 11.96 3.28 -1.10
C LEU A 150 12.66 1.93 -1.15
N GLY A 151 12.76 1.32 -2.33
CA GLY A 151 13.52 0.09 -2.51
C GLY A 151 15.00 0.27 -2.17
N GLU A 152 15.63 1.38 -2.56
CA GLU A 152 17.02 1.71 -2.23
C GLU A 152 17.22 1.92 -0.72
N LEU A 153 16.22 2.41 -0.01
CA LEU A 153 16.18 2.53 1.46
C LEU A 153 15.86 1.20 2.18
N GLY A 154 15.67 0.11 1.46
CA GLY A 154 15.37 -1.20 2.03
C GLY A 154 13.92 -1.41 2.44
N VAL A 155 13.00 -0.53 2.03
CA VAL A 155 11.56 -0.72 2.26
C VAL A 155 11.04 -1.83 1.33
N LEU A 156 10.37 -2.81 1.90
CA LEU A 156 9.76 -3.93 1.18
C LEU A 156 8.38 -3.52 0.67
N LEU A 157 8.28 -3.14 -0.61
CA LEU A 157 7.01 -2.84 -1.26
C LEU A 157 6.42 -4.13 -1.85
N LEU A 158 5.15 -4.41 -1.54
CA LEU A 158 4.40 -5.59 -1.99
C LEU A 158 2.98 -5.19 -2.43
N PHE A 159 2.35 -6.06 -3.22
CA PHE A 159 0.93 -5.93 -3.53
C PHE A 159 0.08 -6.82 -2.64
N SER A 160 -1.02 -6.28 -2.14
CA SER A 160 -1.97 -7.02 -1.32
C SER A 160 -2.58 -8.21 -2.07
N ARG A 161 -2.78 -9.31 -1.35
CA ARG A 161 -3.59 -10.45 -1.82
C ARG A 161 -5.08 -10.13 -1.78
N ASP A 162 -5.47 -9.16 -0.97
CA ASP A 162 -6.84 -8.67 -0.87
C ASP A 162 -6.95 -7.34 -1.64
N PRO A 163 -7.69 -7.33 -2.77
CA PRO A 163 -7.82 -6.12 -3.59
C PRO A 163 -8.65 -5.01 -2.93
N THR A 164 -9.32 -5.29 -1.80
CA THR A 164 -10.12 -4.29 -1.06
C THR A 164 -9.27 -3.46 -0.09
N VAL A 165 -8.04 -3.90 0.21
CA VAL A 165 -7.08 -3.14 1.01
C VAL A 165 -6.57 -1.95 0.18
N GLU A 166 -6.50 -0.77 0.77
CA GLU A 166 -5.86 0.39 0.15
C GLU A 166 -4.35 0.34 0.38
N GLY A 167 -3.93 0.36 1.64
CA GLY A 167 -2.54 0.34 2.02
C GLY A 167 -2.30 -0.24 3.41
N VAL A 168 -1.07 -0.60 3.66
CA VAL A 168 -0.55 -1.05 4.96
C VAL A 168 0.89 -0.63 5.06
N SER A 169 1.25 -0.07 6.18
CA SER A 169 2.64 0.15 6.58
C SER A 169 2.95 -0.62 7.86
N ALA A 170 4.14 -1.21 7.91
CA ALA A 170 4.58 -1.96 9.07
C ALA A 170 6.10 -1.88 9.27
N ILE A 171 6.53 -1.92 10.52
CA ILE A 171 7.92 -2.14 10.91
C ILE A 171 7.94 -3.39 11.77
N VAL A 172 8.51 -4.48 11.26
CA VAL A 172 8.51 -5.80 11.90
C VAL A 172 9.86 -6.46 11.69
N ASP A 173 10.44 -7.02 12.74
CA ASP A 173 11.71 -7.74 12.72
C ASP A 173 12.86 -6.96 12.04
N GLY A 174 12.86 -5.62 12.18
CA GLY A 174 13.86 -4.74 11.57
C GLY A 174 13.64 -4.44 10.08
N TYR A 175 12.52 -4.82 9.49
CA TYR A 175 12.14 -4.49 8.12
C TYR A 175 11.00 -3.46 8.10
N ALA A 176 11.12 -2.45 7.25
CA ALA A 176 10.01 -1.58 6.88
C ALA A 176 9.28 -2.21 5.68
N ILE A 177 7.97 -2.34 5.79
CA ILE A 177 7.11 -3.02 4.81
C ILE A 177 5.97 -2.08 4.43
N VAL A 178 5.72 -1.96 3.13
CA VAL A 178 4.55 -1.29 2.56
C VAL A 178 3.82 -2.29 1.68
N ILE A 179 2.54 -2.51 1.95
CA ILE A 179 1.66 -3.35 1.13
C ILE A 179 0.56 -2.46 0.57
N ILE A 180 0.38 -2.43 -0.73
CA ILE A 180 -0.64 -1.62 -1.40
C ILE A 180 -1.63 -2.48 -2.18
N GLY A 181 -2.88 -2.04 -2.25
CA GLY A 181 -3.89 -2.66 -3.11
C GLY A 181 -3.55 -2.50 -4.59
N PRO A 182 -3.60 -3.58 -5.39
CA PRO A 182 -3.37 -3.47 -6.83
C PRO A 182 -4.49 -2.65 -7.49
N ARG A 183 -4.12 -1.64 -8.27
CA ARG A 183 -5.03 -0.78 -9.03
C ARG A 183 -4.55 -0.61 -10.47
N THR A 184 -5.49 -0.40 -11.38
CA THR A 184 -5.17 -0.08 -12.78
C THR A 184 -4.67 1.36 -12.94
N PHE A 185 -5.13 2.27 -12.09
CA PHE A 185 -4.75 3.67 -12.12
C PHE A 185 -3.54 3.93 -11.23
N LYS A 186 -2.35 3.88 -11.80
CA LYS A 186 -1.05 3.98 -11.12
C LYS A 186 -0.85 5.27 -10.28
N PRO A 187 -1.37 6.46 -10.69
CA PRO A 187 -1.25 7.66 -9.85
C PRO A 187 -1.90 7.52 -8.46
N ARG A 188 -2.99 6.74 -8.34
CA ARG A 188 -3.59 6.43 -7.03
C ARG A 188 -2.65 5.56 -6.19
N MET A 189 -2.03 4.56 -6.81
CA MET A 189 -1.06 3.69 -6.12
C MET A 189 0.16 4.48 -5.64
N LEU A 190 0.66 5.43 -6.44
CA LEU A 190 1.78 6.29 -6.04
C LEU A 190 1.42 7.13 -4.81
N PHE A 191 0.20 7.68 -4.77
CA PHE A 191 -0.28 8.43 -3.61
C PHE A 191 -0.42 7.52 -2.38
N THR A 192 -0.96 6.31 -2.53
CA THR A 192 -1.03 5.33 -1.44
C THR A 192 0.37 4.99 -0.91
N VAL A 193 1.37 4.75 -1.78
CA VAL A 193 2.75 4.52 -1.34
C VAL A 193 3.31 5.71 -0.55
N ALA A 194 3.04 6.94 -1.01
CA ALA A 194 3.48 8.15 -0.30
C ALA A 194 2.77 8.30 1.06
N HIS A 195 1.49 7.93 1.15
CA HIS A 195 0.70 7.93 2.37
C HIS A 195 1.25 6.93 3.39
N GLU A 196 1.50 5.68 2.96
CA GLU A 196 2.10 4.64 3.82
C GLU A 196 3.52 5.00 4.28
N LEU A 197 4.29 5.70 3.43
CA LEU A 197 5.56 6.28 3.86
C LEU A 197 5.35 7.33 4.96
N GLY A 198 4.29 8.12 4.89
CA GLY A 198 3.90 9.07 5.94
C GLY A 198 3.76 8.38 7.29
N HIS A 199 3.07 7.25 7.35
CA HIS A 199 2.96 6.45 8.56
C HIS A 199 4.33 5.92 9.05
N LEU A 200 5.16 5.40 8.13
CA LEU A 200 6.51 4.92 8.51
C LEU A 200 7.37 6.03 9.14
N VAL A 201 7.38 7.23 8.57
CA VAL A 201 8.19 8.35 9.11
C VAL A 201 7.58 8.93 10.38
N ALA A 202 6.24 8.91 10.54
CA ALA A 202 5.57 9.32 11.78
C ALA A 202 5.89 8.40 12.95
N HIS A 203 6.10 7.11 12.69
CA HIS A 203 6.34 6.08 13.69
C HIS A 203 7.80 5.60 13.72
N HIS A 204 8.75 6.44 13.29
CA HIS A 204 10.18 6.13 13.28
C HIS A 204 10.75 5.67 14.62
N GLU A 205 10.16 6.10 15.73
CA GLU A 205 10.58 5.71 17.08
C GLU A 205 10.19 4.27 17.44
N ASN A 206 9.19 3.70 16.77
CA ASN A 206 8.68 2.36 17.03
C ASN A 206 9.51 1.23 16.40
N ARG A 207 10.70 1.50 15.87
CA ARG A 207 11.55 0.50 15.19
C ARG A 207 11.87 -0.73 16.02
N ALA A 208 12.10 -0.53 17.31
CA ALA A 208 12.46 -1.62 18.23
C ALA A 208 11.24 -2.40 18.74
N SER A 209 10.10 -1.74 18.90
CA SER A 209 8.86 -2.33 19.42
C SER A 209 7.96 -2.95 18.35
N GLY A 210 8.21 -2.57 17.08
CA GLY A 210 7.35 -2.91 15.96
C GLY A 210 6.17 -1.96 15.81
N TYR A 211 5.62 -1.92 14.60
CA TYR A 211 4.49 -1.09 14.21
C TYR A 211 3.73 -1.75 13.08
N ALA A 212 2.42 -1.61 13.03
CA ALA A 212 1.61 -1.98 11.86
C ALA A 212 0.34 -1.13 11.81
N HIS A 213 0.11 -0.49 10.69
CA HIS A 213 -1.07 0.33 10.38
C HIS A 213 -1.80 -0.24 9.15
N LEU A 214 -3.12 -0.19 9.17
CA LEU A 214 -3.98 -0.64 8.08
C LEU A 214 -4.89 0.49 7.66
N ASP A 215 -4.76 0.93 6.43
CA ASP A 215 -5.70 1.82 5.78
C ASP A 215 -6.90 1.02 5.25
N GLU A 216 -8.07 1.38 5.75
CA GLU A 216 -9.33 1.01 5.11
C GLU A 216 -9.60 1.93 3.93
N GLU A 217 -10.50 1.50 3.05
CA GLU A 217 -10.91 2.31 1.90
C GLU A 217 -11.19 3.75 2.30
N VAL A 218 -10.33 4.65 1.86
CA VAL A 218 -10.42 6.07 2.20
C VAL A 218 -11.68 6.62 1.57
N ASP A 219 -12.67 6.98 2.39
CA ASP A 219 -13.79 7.81 1.95
C ASP A 219 -13.26 9.23 1.69
N TRP A 220 -12.78 9.45 0.48
CA TRP A 220 -12.27 10.75 0.01
C TRP A 220 -13.28 11.89 0.16
N SER A 221 -14.52 11.60 0.53
CA SER A 221 -15.55 12.60 0.82
C SER A 221 -15.47 13.18 2.23
N ARG A 222 -14.72 12.55 3.14
CA ARG A 222 -14.57 12.95 4.55
C ARG A 222 -13.13 13.29 4.86
N SER A 223 -12.89 14.34 5.64
CA SER A 223 -11.58 14.55 6.26
C SER A 223 -11.35 13.45 7.28
N PRO A 224 -10.16 12.81 7.33
CA PRO A 224 -9.83 11.84 8.34
C PRO A 224 -10.06 12.41 9.76
N VAL A 225 -10.68 11.63 10.63
CA VAL A 225 -10.90 12.03 12.02
C VAL A 225 -9.62 11.86 12.83
N ASP A 226 -8.78 10.92 12.43
CA ASP A 226 -7.52 10.59 13.08
C ASP A 226 -6.41 11.59 12.71
N GLN A 227 -5.60 11.98 13.69
CA GLN A 227 -4.46 12.89 13.47
C GLN A 227 -3.34 12.23 12.66
N GLU A 228 -3.13 10.92 12.83
CA GLU A 228 -2.13 10.15 12.10
C GLU A 228 -2.47 10.09 10.62
N GLU A 229 -3.73 9.79 10.28
CA GLU A 229 -4.24 9.79 8.91
C GLU A 229 -4.11 11.18 8.25
N ARG A 230 -4.46 12.22 9.00
CA ARG A 230 -4.33 13.60 8.51
C ARG A 230 -2.89 14.00 8.26
N PHE A 231 -1.97 13.53 9.10
CA PHE A 231 -0.54 13.73 8.86
C PHE A 231 -0.09 12.97 7.61
N ALA A 232 -0.43 11.69 7.47
CA ALA A 232 -0.03 10.86 6.33
C ALA A 232 -0.57 11.42 5.00
N ASP A 233 -1.83 11.88 4.97
CA ASP A 233 -2.43 12.56 3.80
C ASP A 233 -1.70 13.87 3.47
N ALA A 234 -1.42 14.70 4.46
CA ALA A 234 -0.69 15.95 4.28
C ALA A 234 0.74 15.69 3.81
N PHE A 235 1.44 14.75 4.43
CA PHE A 235 2.78 14.33 4.04
C PHE A 235 2.83 13.83 2.59
N ALA A 236 1.93 12.92 2.20
CA ALA A 236 1.85 12.42 0.82
C ALA A 236 1.58 13.54 -0.19
N SER A 237 0.69 14.47 0.18
CA SER A 237 0.38 15.63 -0.64
C SER A 237 1.60 16.56 -0.80
N ASP A 238 2.33 16.86 0.28
CA ASP A 238 3.52 17.71 0.24
C ASP A 238 4.70 17.01 -0.44
N LEU A 239 4.84 15.69 -0.26
CA LEU A 239 5.88 14.88 -0.89
C LEU A 239 5.74 14.86 -2.41
N LEU A 240 4.53 14.62 -2.92
CA LEU A 240 4.27 14.48 -4.36
C LEU A 240 3.98 15.81 -5.05
N LEU A 241 3.42 16.78 -4.34
CA LEU A 241 3.00 18.09 -4.84
C LEU A 241 3.63 19.21 -3.99
N PRO A 242 4.96 19.35 -3.98
CA PRO A 242 5.62 20.37 -3.18
C PRO A 242 5.13 21.77 -3.59
N ARG A 243 4.93 22.64 -2.59
CA ARG A 243 4.32 23.96 -2.79
C ARG A 243 4.98 24.75 -3.91
N HIS A 244 6.30 24.89 -3.88
CA HIS A 244 7.03 25.68 -4.87
C HIS A 244 6.95 25.06 -6.26
N GLY A 245 7.01 23.73 -6.37
CA GLY A 245 6.85 23.01 -7.63
C GLY A 245 5.48 23.22 -8.26
N VAL A 246 4.42 23.08 -7.46
CA VAL A 246 3.04 23.31 -7.94
C VAL A 246 2.84 24.74 -8.43
N LEU A 247 3.33 25.74 -7.69
CA LEU A 247 3.19 27.14 -8.07
C LEU A 247 4.00 27.50 -9.32
N SER A 248 5.23 26.97 -9.44
CA SER A 248 6.06 27.15 -10.61
C SER A 248 5.44 26.51 -11.85
N ALA A 249 4.97 25.27 -11.73
CA ALA A 249 4.30 24.55 -12.81
C ALA A 249 2.98 25.23 -13.21
N LEU A 250 2.18 25.69 -12.25
CA LEU A 250 0.95 26.46 -12.53
C LEU A 250 1.25 27.71 -13.33
N LYS A 251 2.31 28.47 -12.96
CA LYS A 251 2.73 29.65 -13.70
C LYS A 251 3.08 29.30 -15.15
N ALA A 252 3.91 28.29 -15.35
CA ALA A 252 4.33 27.83 -16.68
C ALA A 252 3.15 27.37 -17.54
N VAL A 253 2.22 26.58 -16.97
CA VAL A 253 0.99 26.13 -17.64
C VAL A 253 0.14 27.33 -18.06
N ARG A 254 -0.07 28.30 -17.19
CA ARG A 254 -0.85 29.51 -17.49
C ARG A 254 -0.23 30.38 -18.57
N GLU A 255 1.08 30.55 -18.55
CA GLU A 255 1.82 31.24 -19.59
C GLU A 255 1.65 30.55 -20.95
N GLN A 256 1.81 29.23 -20.99
CA GLN A 256 1.63 28.43 -22.21
C GLN A 256 0.20 28.51 -22.77
N LEU A 257 -0.80 28.51 -21.90
CA LEU A 257 -2.21 28.56 -22.29
C LEU A 257 -2.77 29.99 -22.49
N GLY A 258 -2.02 31.04 -22.18
CA GLY A 258 -2.46 32.42 -22.29
C GLY A 258 -3.60 32.79 -21.32
N ILE A 259 -3.66 32.14 -20.13
CA ILE A 259 -4.76 32.32 -19.16
C ILE A 259 -4.31 32.87 -17.81
N ALA A 260 -3.20 33.59 -17.79
CA ALA A 260 -2.51 34.03 -16.56
C ALA A 260 -3.41 34.79 -15.54
N GLN A 261 -4.46 35.45 -15.97
CA GLN A 261 -5.33 36.27 -15.11
C GLN A 261 -6.69 35.64 -14.79
N LYS A 262 -6.93 34.41 -15.17
CA LYS A 262 -8.21 33.72 -14.90
C LYS A 262 -8.22 33.04 -13.53
N PRO A 263 -9.39 32.89 -12.90
CA PRO A 263 -9.53 31.99 -11.75
C PRO A 263 -9.05 30.59 -12.11
N LEU A 264 -8.54 29.86 -11.11
CA LEU A 264 -8.09 28.46 -11.30
C LEU A 264 -9.24 27.61 -11.83
N GLY A 265 -8.98 26.85 -12.91
CA GLY A 265 -9.95 26.00 -13.57
C GLY A 265 -9.52 24.53 -13.64
N ALA A 266 -10.42 23.69 -14.17
CA ALA A 266 -10.15 22.25 -14.31
C ALA A 266 -8.96 21.97 -15.24
N ILE A 267 -8.69 22.84 -16.20
CA ILE A 267 -7.60 22.66 -17.17
C ILE A 267 -6.24 22.68 -16.45
N GLU A 268 -5.99 23.72 -15.64
CA GLU A 268 -4.74 23.85 -14.90
C GLU A 268 -4.58 22.70 -13.90
N ILE A 269 -5.67 22.33 -13.19
CA ILE A 269 -5.64 21.20 -12.24
C ILE A 269 -5.27 19.91 -12.96
N ALA A 270 -5.83 19.65 -14.15
CA ALA A 270 -5.52 18.48 -14.94
C ALA A 270 -4.05 18.46 -15.39
N TRP A 271 -3.51 19.59 -15.85
CA TRP A 271 -2.10 19.73 -16.19
C TRP A 271 -1.19 19.43 -15.00
N ILE A 272 -1.46 20.03 -13.83
CA ILE A 272 -0.68 19.79 -12.61
C ILE A 272 -0.77 18.32 -12.19
N ALA A 273 -1.95 17.72 -12.27
CA ALA A 273 -2.12 16.29 -11.99
C ALA A 273 -1.24 15.39 -12.90
N HIS A 274 -1.12 15.75 -14.17
CA HIS A 274 -0.28 15.03 -15.14
C HIS A 274 1.20 15.25 -14.89
N ILE A 275 1.63 16.49 -14.68
CA ILE A 275 3.04 16.84 -14.41
C ILE A 275 3.56 16.13 -13.16
N PHE A 276 2.76 16.10 -12.09
CA PHE A 276 3.17 15.51 -10.80
C PHE A 276 2.76 14.04 -10.64
N HIS A 277 2.24 13.40 -11.67
CA HIS A 277 1.84 11.98 -11.66
C HIS A 277 0.83 11.60 -10.56
N VAL A 278 -0.03 12.52 -10.17
CA VAL A 278 -1.11 12.30 -9.20
C VAL A 278 -2.48 12.28 -9.87
N SER A 279 -3.52 11.87 -9.15
CA SER A 279 -4.89 11.99 -9.65
C SER A 279 -5.34 13.46 -9.70
N PHE A 280 -6.32 13.75 -10.56
CA PHE A 280 -6.96 15.08 -10.61
C PHE A 280 -7.47 15.50 -9.23
N GLU A 281 -8.06 14.58 -8.49
CA GLU A 281 -8.62 14.85 -7.17
C GLU A 281 -7.54 15.25 -6.17
N VAL A 282 -6.40 14.53 -6.13
CA VAL A 282 -5.25 14.87 -5.28
C VAL A 282 -4.70 16.26 -5.64
N ALA A 283 -4.54 16.58 -6.93
CA ALA A 283 -4.10 17.91 -7.37
C ALA A 283 -5.11 19.00 -6.98
N ALA A 284 -6.41 18.75 -7.15
CA ALA A 284 -7.45 19.70 -6.77
C ALA A 284 -7.47 19.97 -5.26
N ARG A 285 -7.33 18.92 -4.42
CA ARG A 285 -7.21 19.05 -2.96
C ARG A 285 -5.96 19.84 -2.56
N ARG A 286 -4.84 19.61 -3.26
CA ARG A 286 -3.64 20.42 -3.05
C ARG A 286 -3.90 21.90 -3.27
N PHE A 287 -4.66 22.27 -4.31
CA PHE A 287 -5.05 23.65 -4.54
C PHE A 287 -6.02 24.22 -3.50
N GLU A 288 -6.86 23.39 -2.87
CA GLU A 288 -7.64 23.82 -1.68
C GLU A 288 -6.70 24.12 -0.50
N THR A 289 -5.75 23.24 -0.21
CA THR A 289 -4.77 23.42 0.87
C THR A 289 -3.91 24.67 0.64
N LEU A 290 -3.58 24.97 -0.62
CA LEU A 290 -2.85 26.18 -1.01
C LEU A 290 -3.73 27.44 -1.11
N ASN A 291 -5.03 27.36 -0.77
CA ASN A 291 -6.02 28.44 -0.82
C ASN A 291 -6.28 29.01 -2.23
N PHE A 292 -6.06 28.24 -3.30
CA PHE A 292 -6.46 28.60 -4.66
C PHE A 292 -7.90 28.18 -4.98
N LEU A 293 -8.43 27.23 -4.23
CA LEU A 293 -9.81 26.79 -4.28
C LEU A 293 -10.48 27.01 -2.91
N PRO A 294 -11.78 27.33 -2.90
CA PRO A 294 -12.54 27.36 -1.66
C PRO A 294 -12.71 25.94 -1.11
N ALA A 295 -13.03 25.81 0.16
CA ALA A 295 -13.34 24.55 0.78
C ALA A 295 -14.41 23.76 -0.04
N ARG A 296 -14.17 22.47 -0.28
CA ARG A 296 -14.95 21.58 -1.14
C ARG A 296 -14.93 21.93 -2.65
N GLY A 297 -14.09 22.85 -3.10
CA GLY A 297 -13.92 23.20 -4.52
C GLY A 297 -13.36 22.02 -5.32
N ALA A 298 -12.43 21.26 -4.76
CA ALA A 298 -11.90 20.03 -5.37
C ALA A 298 -13.01 19.03 -5.67
N ARG A 299 -13.88 18.77 -4.69
CA ARG A 299 -15.03 17.88 -4.86
C ARG A 299 -16.00 18.36 -5.93
N ALA A 300 -16.28 19.66 -5.96
CA ALA A 300 -17.17 20.26 -6.95
C ALA A 300 -16.61 20.12 -8.38
N PHE A 301 -15.29 20.34 -8.57
CA PHE A 301 -14.65 20.09 -9.86
C PHE A 301 -14.70 18.62 -10.26
N TYR A 302 -14.37 17.71 -9.35
CA TYR A 302 -14.38 16.28 -9.63
C TYR A 302 -15.77 15.80 -10.03
N GLN A 303 -16.82 16.19 -9.28
CA GLN A 303 -18.20 15.83 -9.60
C GLN A 303 -18.61 16.34 -10.98
N ARG A 304 -18.32 17.60 -11.30
CA ARG A 304 -18.61 18.16 -12.63
C ARG A 304 -17.91 17.38 -13.75
N LEU A 305 -16.64 16.99 -13.55
CA LEU A 305 -15.93 16.21 -14.57
C LEU A 305 -16.48 14.79 -14.70
N GLN A 306 -17.00 14.20 -13.61
CA GLN A 306 -17.72 12.94 -13.69
C GLN A 306 -19.02 13.07 -14.49
N ASP A 307 -19.79 14.11 -14.25
CA ASP A 307 -21.07 14.35 -14.93
C ASP A 307 -20.87 14.64 -16.42
N ASP A 308 -19.91 15.51 -16.78
CA ASP A 308 -19.70 15.98 -18.14
C ASP A 308 -18.84 15.01 -18.99
N PHE A 309 -17.83 14.35 -18.38
CA PHE A 309 -16.82 13.57 -19.09
C PHE A 309 -16.68 12.12 -18.61
N LYS A 310 -17.47 11.67 -17.62
CA LYS A 310 -17.42 10.38 -16.94
C LYS A 310 -16.25 10.22 -15.97
N ASN A 311 -15.09 10.84 -16.21
CA ASN A 311 -13.96 10.92 -15.30
C ASN A 311 -12.94 11.99 -15.75
N PRO A 312 -12.05 12.44 -14.85
CA PRO A 312 -11.04 13.46 -15.15
C PRO A 312 -10.04 13.08 -16.23
N GLU A 313 -9.72 11.79 -16.40
CA GLU A 313 -8.75 11.35 -17.43
C GLU A 313 -9.35 11.52 -18.85
N LYS A 314 -10.64 11.27 -19.01
CA LYS A 314 -11.35 11.55 -20.28
C LYS A 314 -11.44 13.05 -20.57
N PHE A 315 -11.63 13.86 -19.54
CA PHE A 315 -11.54 15.31 -19.68
C PHE A 315 -10.14 15.73 -20.15
N ALA A 316 -9.07 15.26 -19.50
CA ALA A 316 -7.70 15.56 -19.89
C ALA A 316 -7.42 15.19 -21.36
N ALA A 317 -7.88 14.01 -21.79
CA ALA A 317 -7.77 13.58 -23.19
C ALA A 317 -8.56 14.47 -24.15
N SER A 318 -9.73 15.00 -23.75
CA SER A 318 -10.56 15.86 -24.59
C SER A 318 -9.98 17.26 -24.81
N ILE A 319 -9.01 17.68 -24.01
CA ILE A 319 -8.30 18.96 -24.13
C ILE A 319 -6.83 18.77 -24.51
N ASP A 320 -6.51 17.64 -25.13
CA ASP A 320 -5.20 17.30 -25.68
C ASP A 320 -4.03 17.38 -24.67
N ILE A 321 -4.29 17.11 -23.38
CA ILE A 321 -3.21 16.92 -22.42
C ILE A 321 -2.49 15.59 -22.79
N PRO A 322 -1.15 15.61 -22.96
CA PRO A 322 -0.39 14.41 -23.29
C PRO A 322 -0.66 13.29 -22.29
N ALA A 323 -0.67 12.04 -22.80
CA ALA A 323 -0.78 10.87 -21.91
C ALA A 323 0.30 10.90 -20.82
N ARG A 324 -0.06 10.45 -19.62
CA ARG A 324 0.90 10.36 -18.54
C ARG A 324 2.03 9.41 -18.92
N PRO A 325 3.29 9.75 -18.60
CA PRO A 325 4.36 8.78 -18.65
C PRO A 325 4.04 7.57 -17.77
N ASP A 326 4.52 6.40 -18.17
CA ASP A 326 4.32 5.19 -17.37
C ASP A 326 5.02 5.31 -16.00
N LEU A 327 4.24 5.12 -14.95
CA LEU A 327 4.76 4.95 -13.59
C LEU A 327 5.16 3.49 -13.38
N ILE A 328 6.36 3.28 -12.88
CA ILE A 328 6.83 1.96 -12.46
C ILE A 328 6.51 1.80 -10.98
N ILE A 329 5.50 0.98 -10.68
CA ILE A 329 5.13 0.59 -9.32
C ILE A 329 5.12 -0.92 -9.31
N GLU A 330 6.08 -1.52 -8.63
CA GLU A 330 6.32 -2.95 -8.62
C GLU A 330 6.79 -3.44 -7.25
N THR A 331 6.70 -4.72 -7.01
CA THR A 331 7.28 -5.34 -5.80
C THR A 331 8.78 -5.04 -5.75
N SER A 332 9.29 -4.73 -4.56
CA SER A 332 10.69 -4.34 -4.33
C SER A 332 11.66 -5.22 -5.12
N PRO A 333 12.43 -4.65 -6.07
CA PRO A 333 13.37 -5.41 -6.90
C PRO A 333 14.44 -6.14 -6.07
N GLN A 334 14.86 -5.55 -4.95
CA GLN A 334 15.81 -6.19 -4.03
C GLN A 334 15.24 -7.47 -3.41
N LEU A 335 13.96 -7.45 -2.99
CA LEU A 335 13.29 -8.62 -2.45
C LEU A 335 13.12 -9.70 -3.53
N LEU A 336 12.79 -9.31 -4.76
CA LEU A 336 12.66 -10.24 -5.89
C LEU A 336 14.01 -10.89 -6.23
N ARG A 337 15.09 -10.11 -6.32
CA ARG A 337 16.46 -10.64 -6.56
C ARG A 337 16.89 -11.56 -5.43
N PHE A 338 16.61 -11.21 -4.19
CA PHE A 338 16.96 -12.06 -3.04
C PHE A 338 16.17 -13.38 -3.05
N ALA A 339 14.87 -13.33 -3.37
CA ALA A 339 14.05 -14.54 -3.56
C ALA A 339 14.57 -15.41 -4.70
N ALA A 340 14.93 -14.80 -5.84
CA ALA A 340 15.53 -15.50 -6.98
C ALA A 340 16.88 -16.17 -6.63
N ALA A 341 17.71 -15.50 -5.83
CA ALA A 341 18.95 -16.10 -5.33
C ALA A 341 18.68 -17.33 -4.44
N LYS A 342 17.70 -17.25 -3.53
CA LYS A 342 17.27 -18.40 -2.72
C LYS A 342 16.73 -19.56 -3.56
N VAL A 343 16.04 -19.26 -4.66
CA VAL A 343 15.57 -20.29 -5.60
C VAL A 343 16.76 -20.97 -6.29
N ARG A 344 17.74 -20.22 -6.75
CA ARG A 344 18.97 -20.75 -7.38
C ARG A 344 19.79 -21.60 -6.40
N GLU A 345 19.79 -21.24 -5.12
CA GLU A 345 20.45 -22.01 -4.05
C GLU A 345 19.63 -23.21 -3.55
N GLU A 346 18.52 -23.52 -4.21
CA GLU A 346 17.59 -24.61 -3.84
C GLU A 346 16.99 -24.51 -2.42
N LYS A 347 17.11 -23.33 -1.79
CA LYS A 347 16.53 -23.03 -0.47
C LYS A 347 15.04 -22.75 -0.52
N LEU A 348 14.52 -22.41 -1.70
CA LEU A 348 13.12 -22.07 -1.94
C LEU A 348 12.73 -22.51 -3.34
N SER A 349 11.56 -23.11 -3.53
CA SER A 349 11.08 -23.40 -4.88
C SER A 349 10.52 -22.13 -5.54
N LEU A 350 10.63 -22.04 -6.87
CA LEU A 350 10.13 -20.91 -7.66
C LEU A 350 8.62 -20.67 -7.44
N GLY A 351 7.83 -21.76 -7.40
CA GLY A 351 6.39 -21.67 -7.12
C GLY A 351 6.10 -21.18 -5.70
N LYS A 352 6.89 -21.61 -4.70
CA LYS A 352 6.72 -21.15 -3.32
C LYS A 352 7.12 -19.68 -3.16
N ALA A 353 8.19 -19.22 -3.81
CA ALA A 353 8.57 -17.82 -3.83
C ALA A 353 7.47 -16.93 -4.44
N SER A 354 6.89 -17.36 -5.56
CA SER A 354 5.77 -16.70 -6.22
C SER A 354 4.53 -16.60 -5.30
N GLU A 355 4.20 -17.66 -4.62
CA GLU A 355 3.09 -17.72 -3.65
C GLU A 355 3.31 -16.78 -2.45
N LEU A 356 4.49 -16.87 -1.81
CA LEU A 356 4.81 -16.10 -0.61
C LEU A 356 4.85 -14.61 -0.87
N LEU A 357 5.39 -14.18 -2.00
CA LEU A 357 5.52 -12.77 -2.35
C LEU A 357 4.29 -12.22 -3.12
N ASN A 358 3.34 -13.08 -3.48
CA ASN A 358 2.19 -12.71 -4.31
C ASN A 358 2.60 -12.05 -5.64
N VAL A 359 3.59 -12.64 -6.32
CA VAL A 359 4.11 -12.13 -7.60
C VAL A 359 4.02 -13.20 -8.69
N PRO A 360 3.88 -12.84 -9.96
CA PRO A 360 3.92 -13.82 -11.03
C PRO A 360 5.32 -14.44 -11.13
N ILE A 361 5.37 -15.71 -11.53
CA ILE A 361 6.64 -16.44 -11.72
C ILE A 361 7.58 -15.68 -12.67
N SER A 362 7.03 -15.02 -13.69
CA SER A 362 7.79 -14.21 -14.64
C SER A 362 8.62 -13.10 -13.99
N ALA A 363 8.12 -12.48 -12.92
CA ALA A 363 8.86 -11.46 -12.18
C ALA A 363 10.10 -12.03 -11.49
N LEU A 364 9.99 -13.23 -10.91
CA LEU A 364 11.14 -13.93 -10.30
C LEU A 364 12.15 -14.40 -11.35
N VAL A 365 11.67 -14.85 -12.52
CA VAL A 365 12.55 -15.23 -13.63
C VAL A 365 13.30 -14.01 -14.17
N ALA A 366 12.62 -12.87 -14.34
CA ALA A 366 13.26 -11.62 -14.76
C ALA A 366 14.33 -11.17 -13.74
N ALA A 367 13.99 -11.17 -12.44
CA ALA A 367 14.93 -10.83 -11.38
C ALA A 367 16.16 -11.76 -11.34
N ASN A 368 16.00 -13.05 -11.67
CA ASN A 368 17.12 -13.99 -11.79
C ASN A 368 18.02 -13.69 -13.01
N SER A 369 17.45 -13.22 -14.10
CA SER A 369 18.22 -12.87 -15.31
C SER A 369 19.09 -11.63 -15.07
N GLU A 370 18.61 -10.66 -14.30
CA GLU A 370 19.39 -9.47 -13.89
C GLU A 370 20.59 -9.80 -12.99
N LEU A 371 20.52 -10.90 -12.23
CA LEU A 371 21.65 -11.39 -11.41
C LEU A 371 22.81 -12.00 -12.24
N ASN A 372 22.54 -12.32 -13.52
CA ASN A 372 23.49 -12.97 -14.42
C ASN A 372 24.06 -12.00 -15.47
N ALA A 373 23.58 -10.77 -15.51
CA ALA A 373 24.05 -9.70 -16.38
C ALA A 373 25.05 -8.79 -15.67
#